data_b5190049a3872192cad8f6919edb716c
#
_entry.id   b5190049a3872192cad8f6919edb716c
#
_cell.length_a   1.000
_cell.length_b   1.000
_cell.length_c   1.000
_cell.angle_alpha   90.00
_cell.angle_beta   90.00
_cell.angle_gamma   90.00
#
_symmetry.space_group_name_H-M   'P 1'
#
loop_
_entity.id
_entity.type
_entity.pdbx_description
1 polymer ?
#
loop_
_entity_poly.entity_id
_entity_poly.type
_entity_poly.pdbx_seq_one_letter_code
_entity_poly.pdbx_strand_id
1 'polypeptide(L)'
;SAPAAPKPATKLTLQQIVSRNMRMALGYYNIDQKTLAKALGQASSSISLKMRGKLTWSLEDIEKASGFFDVKPEALVAGHGFEPWTSGL
;
A
#
# COMPACT_ATOMS: atom_id res chain seq x y z
N SER A 1 -30.83 1.83 -14.63
CA SER A 1 -30.43 1.85 -14.52
C SER A 1 -29.49 2.01 -13.90
N ALA A 2 -29.07 2.22 -14.12
CA ALA A 2 -28.24 2.47 -13.73
C ALA A 2 -27.82 2.30 -12.64
N PRO A 3 -28.22 2.05 -12.14
CA PRO A 3 -27.83 2.00 -11.04
C PRO A 3 -26.65 1.40 -10.73
N ALA A 4 -26.25 0.65 -11.23
CA ALA A 4 -25.06 0.05 -10.95
C ALA A 4 -23.91 0.95 -10.79
N ALA A 5 -24.10 2.12 -11.12
CA ALA A 5 -23.01 3.04 -11.12
C ALA A 5 -22.26 3.16 -9.84
N PRO A 6 -22.83 3.10 -8.71
CA PRO A 6 -22.06 3.33 -7.51
C PRO A 6 -21.09 2.23 -7.18
N LYS A 7 -21.30 1.08 -7.69
CA LYS A 7 -20.45 0.02 -7.33
C LYS A 7 -19.01 0.19 -7.68
N PRO A 8 -18.70 0.67 -8.85
CA PRO A 8 -17.29 0.82 -9.21
C PRO A 8 -16.54 1.76 -8.29
N ALA A 9 -17.24 2.72 -7.74
CA ALA A 9 -16.58 3.68 -6.89
C ALA A 9 -16.08 3.07 -5.60
N THR A 10 -16.67 1.96 -5.19
CA THR A 10 -16.24 1.34 -3.96
C THR A 10 -15.32 0.16 -4.19
N LYS A 11 -15.07 -0.15 -5.47
CA LYS A 11 -14.24 -1.29 -5.78
C LYS A 11 -12.86 -0.84 -6.18
N LEU A 12 -11.89 -1.14 -5.36
CA LEU A 12 -10.51 -0.79 -5.64
C LEU A 12 -9.80 -1.94 -6.31
N THR A 13 -8.87 -1.63 -7.22
CA THR A 13 -7.99 -2.65 -7.76
C THR A 13 -6.99 -3.03 -6.68
N LEU A 14 -6.32 -4.16 -6.87
CA LEU A 14 -5.31 -4.58 -5.90
C LEU A 14 -4.21 -3.54 -5.77
N GLN A 15 -3.78 -2.94 -6.87
CA GLN A 15 -2.76 -1.90 -6.83
C GLN A 15 -3.23 -0.68 -6.03
N GLN A 16 -4.49 -0.32 -6.17
CA GLN A 16 -5.04 0.79 -5.39
C GLN A 16 -5.12 0.45 -3.91
N ILE A 17 -5.44 -0.80 -3.60
CA ILE A 17 -5.46 -1.28 -2.22
C ILE A 17 -4.07 -1.19 -1.61
N VAL A 18 -3.05 -1.62 -2.35
CA VAL A 18 -1.68 -1.56 -1.85
C VAL A 18 -1.27 -0.10 -1.62
N SER A 19 -1.56 0.79 -2.56
CA SER A 19 -1.22 2.21 -2.39
C SER A 19 -1.89 2.78 -1.15
N ARG A 20 -3.18 2.47 -0.95
CA ARG A 20 -3.90 2.94 0.23
C ARG A 20 -3.26 2.40 1.51
N ASN A 21 -2.95 1.11 1.53
CA ASN A 21 -2.39 0.49 2.72
C ASN A 21 -0.98 0.99 3.01
N MET A 22 -0.20 1.27 1.96
CA MET A 22 1.12 1.88 2.15
C MET A 22 0.98 3.26 2.80
N ARG A 23 0.04 4.07 2.30
CA ARG A 23 -0.18 5.39 2.91
C ARG A 23 -0.64 5.26 4.35
N MET A 24 -1.52 4.31 4.63
CA MET A 24 -1.97 4.10 6.00
C MET A 24 -0.82 3.68 6.91
N ALA A 25 0.07 2.82 6.40
CA ALA A 25 1.22 2.39 7.19
C ALA A 25 2.17 3.55 7.47
N LEU A 26 2.42 4.39 6.46
CA LEU A 26 3.28 5.56 6.67
C LEU A 26 2.69 6.48 7.74
N GLY A 27 1.38 6.69 7.70
CA GLY A 27 0.73 7.51 8.71
C GLY A 27 0.75 6.87 10.08
N TYR A 28 0.48 5.58 10.14
CA TYR A 28 0.44 4.86 11.41
C TYR A 28 1.79 4.88 12.12
N TYR A 29 2.88 4.68 11.36
CA TYR A 29 4.22 4.66 11.93
C TYR A 29 4.91 6.01 11.89
N ASN A 30 4.24 7.03 11.33
CA ASN A 30 4.80 8.38 11.21
C ASN A 30 6.12 8.36 10.41
N ILE A 31 6.06 7.75 9.24
CA ILE A 31 7.22 7.60 8.35
C ILE A 31 6.90 8.31 7.04
N ASP A 32 7.86 8.99 6.45
CA ASP A 32 7.63 9.67 5.17
C ASP A 32 7.97 8.79 3.99
N GLN A 33 7.56 9.23 2.79
CA GLN A 33 7.79 8.45 1.58
C GLN A 33 9.26 8.29 1.26
N LYS A 34 10.07 9.28 1.61
CA LYS A 34 11.50 9.21 1.34
C LYS A 34 12.15 8.07 2.12
N THR A 35 11.73 7.89 3.36
CA THR A 35 12.25 6.80 4.18
C THR A 35 11.80 5.45 3.63
N LEU A 36 10.55 5.35 3.19
CA LEU A 36 10.08 4.12 2.57
C LEU A 36 10.86 3.82 1.29
N ALA A 37 11.10 4.85 0.48
CA ALA A 37 11.86 4.67 -0.76
C ALA A 37 13.23 4.09 -0.47
N LYS A 38 13.88 4.61 0.55
CA LYS A 38 15.19 4.12 0.94
C LYS A 38 15.12 2.65 1.35
N ALA A 39 14.09 2.28 2.11
CA ALA A 39 13.92 0.90 2.54
C ALA A 39 13.70 -0.03 1.36
N LEU A 40 13.05 0.44 0.31
CA LEU A 40 12.80 -0.36 -0.88
C LEU A 40 13.93 -0.27 -1.90
N GLY A 41 14.93 0.57 -1.65
CA GLY A 41 16.03 0.73 -2.57
C GLY A 41 15.65 1.46 -3.84
N GLN A 42 14.72 2.38 -3.77
CA GLN A 42 14.20 3.10 -4.93
C GLN A 42 14.23 4.59 -4.68
N ALA A 43 14.14 5.37 -5.77
CA ALA A 43 14.06 6.81 -5.65
C ALA A 43 12.71 7.21 -5.07
N SER A 44 12.67 8.29 -4.31
CA SER A 44 11.41 8.74 -3.73
C SER A 44 10.41 9.14 -4.81
N SER A 45 10.89 9.58 -5.98
CA SER A 45 10.00 9.90 -7.09
C SER A 45 9.29 8.64 -7.59
N SER A 46 9.96 7.49 -7.60
CA SER A 46 9.33 6.23 -7.99
C SER A 46 8.24 5.85 -7.00
N ILE A 47 8.51 6.00 -5.71
CA ILE A 47 7.51 5.69 -4.70
C ILE A 47 6.30 6.63 -4.83
N SER A 48 6.56 7.90 -5.09
CA SER A 48 5.48 8.85 -5.29
C SER A 48 4.59 8.44 -6.47
N LEU A 49 5.20 7.99 -7.56
CA LEU A 49 4.44 7.52 -8.72
C LEU A 49 3.63 6.28 -8.40
N LYS A 50 4.18 5.35 -7.63
CA LYS A 50 3.46 4.16 -7.22
C LYS A 50 2.29 4.51 -6.30
N MET A 51 2.50 5.47 -5.41
CA MET A 51 1.42 5.92 -4.52
C MET A 51 0.26 6.53 -5.30
N ARG A 52 0.56 7.19 -6.42
CA ARG A 52 -0.46 7.84 -7.23
C ARG A 52 -1.02 6.94 -8.32
N GLY A 53 -0.57 5.69 -8.39
CA GLY A 53 -1.09 4.75 -9.38
C GLY A 53 -0.49 4.91 -10.75
N LYS A 54 0.59 5.67 -10.90
CA LYS A 54 1.25 5.83 -12.20
C LYS A 54 2.23 4.70 -12.48
N LEU A 55 2.72 4.05 -11.44
CA LEU A 55 3.55 2.86 -11.55
C LEU A 55 2.94 1.81 -10.64
N THR A 56 3.23 0.54 -10.93
CA THR A 56 2.67 -0.55 -10.13
C THR A 56 3.64 -0.98 -9.03
N TRP A 57 3.07 -1.47 -7.94
CA TRP A 57 3.84 -2.11 -6.88
C TRP A 57 4.15 -3.53 -7.31
N SER A 58 5.41 -3.93 -7.17
CA SER A 58 5.79 -5.31 -7.47
C SER A 58 5.66 -6.17 -6.22
N LEU A 59 5.71 -7.48 -6.40
CA LEU A 59 5.72 -8.38 -5.25
C LEU A 59 6.93 -8.12 -4.38
N GLU A 60 8.06 -7.79 -4.99
CA GLU A 60 9.27 -7.48 -4.23
C GLU A 60 9.08 -6.21 -3.41
N ASP A 61 8.40 -5.21 -3.96
CA ASP A 61 8.07 -4.00 -3.20
C ASP A 61 7.28 -4.35 -1.94
N ILE A 62 6.28 -5.20 -2.11
CA ILE A 62 5.41 -5.60 -0.99
C ILE A 62 6.21 -6.37 0.04
N GLU A 63 7.07 -7.25 -0.40
CA GLU A 63 7.89 -8.04 0.49
C GLU A 63 8.83 -7.15 1.30
N LYS A 64 9.52 -6.24 0.64
CA LYS A 64 10.45 -5.35 1.32
C LYS A 64 9.72 -4.40 2.27
N ALA A 65 8.57 -3.89 1.85
CA ALA A 65 7.80 -3.00 2.70
C ALA A 65 7.29 -3.74 3.93
N SER A 66 6.83 -4.98 3.77
CA SER A 66 6.34 -5.73 4.91
C SER A 66 7.46 -5.98 5.92
N GLY A 67 8.66 -6.26 5.45
CA GLY A 67 9.80 -6.42 6.34
C GLY A 67 10.16 -5.12 7.04
N PHE A 68 10.07 -4.02 6.31
CA PHE A 68 10.38 -2.70 6.86
C PHE A 68 9.38 -2.30 7.94
N PHE A 69 8.10 -2.55 7.70
CA PHE A 69 7.06 -2.22 8.69
C PHE A 69 6.93 -3.30 9.76
N ASP A 70 7.61 -4.42 9.58
CA ASP A 70 7.54 -5.57 10.50
C ASP A 70 6.09 -6.09 10.60
N VAL A 71 5.48 -6.30 9.45
CA VAL A 71 4.14 -6.88 9.36
C VAL A 71 4.18 -7.99 8.32
N LYS A 72 3.14 -8.79 8.27
CA LYS A 72 3.03 -9.80 7.22
C LYS A 72 2.61 -9.13 5.92
N PRO A 73 3.04 -9.67 4.76
CA PRO A 73 2.65 -9.08 3.48
C PRO A 73 1.14 -8.94 3.32
N GLU A 74 0.38 -9.83 3.91
CA GLU A 74 -1.08 -9.78 3.85
C GLU A 74 -1.64 -8.46 4.37
N ALA A 75 -0.94 -7.83 5.32
CA ALA A 75 -1.40 -6.56 5.86
C ALA A 75 -1.41 -5.47 4.79
N LEU A 76 -0.55 -5.60 3.79
CA LEU A 76 -0.45 -4.59 2.74
C LEU A 76 -1.40 -4.81 1.59
N VAL A 77 -1.98 -6.01 1.50
CA VAL A 77 -2.93 -6.31 0.42
C VAL A 77 -4.35 -6.51 0.95
N ALA A 78 -4.58 -6.22 2.20
CA ALA A 78 -5.89 -6.41 2.81
C ALA A 78 -6.88 -5.38 2.30
N GLY A 79 -7.98 -5.85 1.75
CA GLY A 79 -8.96 -4.95 1.15
C GLY A 79 -9.66 -4.06 2.16
N HIS A 80 -9.75 -4.47 3.41
CA HIS A 80 -10.42 -3.69 4.44
C HIS A 80 -9.51 -2.64 5.07
N GLY A 81 -8.25 -2.60 4.70
CA GLY A 81 -7.34 -1.59 5.21
C GLY A 81 -6.14 -2.20 5.91
N PHE A 82 -5.20 -1.34 6.28
CA PHE A 82 -3.97 -1.76 6.93
C PHE A 82 -4.23 -1.95 8.42
N GLU A 83 -4.03 -3.17 8.90
CA GLU A 83 -4.26 -3.50 10.31
C GLU A 83 -3.05 -4.26 10.85
N PRO A 84 -2.00 -3.56 11.21
CA PRO A 84 -0.76 -4.22 11.65
C PRO A 84 -0.93 -5.05 12.90
N TRP A 85 -1.90 -4.69 13.74
CA TRP A 85 -2.08 -5.40 15.01
C TRP A 85 -2.65 -6.81 14.83
N THR A 86 -3.21 -7.11 13.66
CA THR A 86 -3.74 -8.46 13.42
C THR A 86 -2.80 -9.31 12.59
N SER A 87 -1.81 -8.73 11.97
CA SER A 87 -1.01 -9.44 10.98
C SER A 87 -0.03 -10.42 11.60
N GLY A 88 0.21 -10.32 12.87
CA GLY A 88 1.14 -11.22 13.53
C GLY A 88 0.52 -12.48 14.10
N LEU A 89 -0.77 -12.59 13.99
CA LEU A 89 -1.48 -13.72 14.61
C LEU A 89 -1.47 -14.97 13.77
#